data_f92294ea19faa97ca967291d488714b4
#
_entry.id   f92294ea19faa97ca967291d488714b4
#
_cell.length_a   1.000
_cell.length_b   1.000
_cell.length_c   1.000
_cell.angle_alpha   90.00
_cell.angle_beta   90.00
_cell.angle_gamma   90.00
#
_symmetry.space_group_name_H-M   'P 1'
#
loop_
_entity.id
_entity.type
_entity.pdbx_description
1 polymer ?
#
loop_
_entity_poly.entity_id
_entity_poly.type
_entity_poly.pdbx_seq_one_letter_code
_entity_poly.pdbx_strand_id
1 'polypeptide(L)'
;NTPVLAAGVWTIGPLGQFTGTTGGRLTYVGGKDARLPITISVSVAPTLSTGIAMSVYIAINGTIVAGSRGRGTGSAGLPDSITIPWQHTFTTNDFLEVFVENNTNATDILLSSGIERVN
;
A
#
# COMPACT_ATOMS: atom_id res chain seq x y z
N ASN A 1 13.48 -0.51 -11.66
CA ASN A 1 13.55 -0.33 -10.20
C ASN A 1 12.71 -1.41 -9.51
N THR A 2 13.10 -1.77 -8.30
CA THR A 2 12.46 -2.82 -7.54
C THR A 2 11.44 -2.22 -6.57
N PRO A 3 10.21 -2.76 -6.49
CA PRO A 3 9.28 -2.35 -5.45
C PRO A 3 9.82 -2.63 -4.05
N VAL A 4 9.58 -1.70 -3.11
CA VAL A 4 9.97 -1.83 -1.71
C VAL A 4 8.78 -1.54 -0.81
N LEU A 5 8.83 -2.05 0.42
CA LEU A 5 7.78 -1.81 1.41
C LEU A 5 7.59 -0.31 1.62
N ALA A 6 6.34 0.16 1.59
CA ALA A 6 6.02 1.57 1.78
C ALA A 6 6.28 1.97 3.25
N ALA A 7 7.30 2.80 3.47
CA ALA A 7 7.66 3.29 4.79
C ALA A 7 7.04 4.66 5.02
N GLY A 8 6.44 4.87 6.17
CA GLY A 8 5.79 6.13 6.52
C GLY A 8 4.75 5.95 7.60
N VAL A 9 3.84 6.91 7.71
CA VAL A 9 2.79 6.91 8.74
C VAL A 9 1.50 6.34 8.14
N TRP A 10 0.99 5.27 8.76
CA TRP A 10 -0.25 4.64 8.35
C TRP A 10 -1.36 4.87 9.36
N THR A 11 -2.55 5.18 8.86
CA THR A 11 -3.77 5.21 9.64
C THR A 11 -4.59 3.98 9.30
N ILE A 12 -4.93 3.20 10.32
CA ILE A 12 -5.70 1.98 10.14
C ILE A 12 -7.16 2.29 10.45
N GLY A 13 -8.02 2.07 9.46
CA GLY A 13 -9.46 2.27 9.62
C GLY A 13 -10.13 1.11 10.35
N PRO A 14 -11.47 1.01 10.33
CA PRO A 14 -12.19 -0.13 10.93
C PRO A 14 -11.66 -1.44 10.35
N LEU A 15 -11.26 -2.36 11.21
CA LEU A 15 -10.52 -3.56 10.81
C LEU A 15 -11.37 -4.82 10.71
N GLY A 16 -12.53 -4.87 11.39
CA GLY A 16 -13.28 -6.13 11.44
C GLY A 16 -12.43 -7.25 12.01
N GLN A 17 -12.17 -8.29 11.20
CA GLN A 17 -11.37 -9.45 11.63
C GLN A 17 -9.90 -9.33 11.24
N PHE A 18 -9.36 -8.12 11.27
CA PHE A 18 -7.95 -7.87 10.99
C PHE A 18 -7.27 -7.23 12.20
N THR A 19 -5.96 -7.47 12.33
CA THR A 19 -5.10 -6.68 13.19
C THR A 19 -4.17 -5.86 12.30
N GLY A 20 -3.95 -4.60 12.67
CA GLY A 20 -3.09 -3.70 11.90
C GLY A 20 -1.88 -3.26 12.69
N THR A 21 -0.82 -2.85 11.97
CA THR A 21 0.37 -2.26 12.58
C THR A 21 0.61 -0.89 11.98
N THR A 22 1.37 -0.05 12.68
CA THR A 22 1.74 1.28 12.19
C THR A 22 2.62 1.22 10.93
N GLY A 23 3.17 0.06 10.61
CA GLY A 23 3.93 -0.17 9.38
C GLY A 23 3.07 -0.51 8.17
N GLY A 24 1.74 -0.52 8.31
CA GLY A 24 0.82 -0.76 7.20
C GLY A 24 0.52 -2.23 6.91
N ARG A 25 0.87 -3.15 7.80
CA ARG A 25 0.52 -4.56 7.64
C ARG A 25 -0.85 -4.83 8.25
N LEU A 26 -1.75 -5.41 7.46
CA LEU A 26 -3.05 -5.92 7.92
C LEU A 26 -3.00 -7.44 7.93
N THR A 27 -3.22 -8.05 9.08
CA THR A 27 -3.24 -9.52 9.23
C THR A 27 -4.67 -9.98 9.49
N TYR A 28 -5.13 -10.93 8.68
CA TYR A 28 -6.46 -11.52 8.85
C TYR A 28 -6.45 -12.53 10.00
N VAL A 29 -7.33 -12.32 10.97
CA VAL A 29 -7.42 -13.18 12.16
C VAL A 29 -8.75 -13.91 12.26
N GLY A 30 -9.58 -13.85 11.23
CA GLY A 30 -10.84 -14.59 11.20
C GLY A 30 -10.63 -16.11 11.15
N GLY A 31 -11.56 -16.87 11.70
CA GLY A 31 -11.46 -18.33 11.78
C GLY A 31 -11.86 -19.05 10.50
N LYS A 32 -12.40 -18.36 9.51
CA LYS A 32 -12.83 -18.94 8.23
C LYS A 32 -12.36 -18.05 7.09
N ASP A 33 -12.15 -18.65 5.92
CA ASP A 33 -11.83 -17.89 4.73
C ASP A 33 -12.93 -16.88 4.44
N ALA A 34 -12.54 -15.67 4.02
CA ALA A 34 -13.48 -14.61 3.70
C ALA A 34 -12.98 -13.78 2.53
N ARG A 35 -13.89 -13.52 1.57
CA ARG A 35 -13.59 -12.60 0.47
C ARG A 35 -13.99 -11.20 0.91
N LEU A 36 -13.02 -10.31 1.02
CA LEU A 36 -13.22 -8.99 1.62
C LEU A 36 -12.70 -7.88 0.69
N PRO A 37 -13.46 -6.79 0.55
CA PRO A 37 -12.99 -5.61 -0.15
C PRO A 37 -12.11 -4.76 0.77
N ILE A 38 -10.99 -4.28 0.23
CA ILE A 38 -10.03 -3.43 0.92
C ILE A 38 -9.79 -2.19 0.08
N THR A 39 -9.71 -1.03 0.70
CA THR A 39 -9.32 0.21 0.04
C THR A 39 -8.05 0.74 0.67
N ILE A 40 -7.04 0.98 -0.16
CA ILE A 40 -5.78 1.58 0.24
C ILE A 40 -5.70 2.97 -0.38
N SER A 41 -5.46 3.99 0.43
CA SER A 41 -5.22 5.35 -0.05
C SER A 41 -3.88 5.83 0.48
N VAL A 42 -3.01 6.28 -0.42
CA VAL A 42 -1.67 6.72 -0.04
C VAL A 42 -1.38 8.08 -0.63
N SER A 43 -0.55 8.85 0.06
CA SER A 43 0.04 10.09 -0.42
C SER A 43 1.56 9.88 -0.46
N VAL A 44 2.14 9.85 -1.65
CA VAL A 44 3.54 9.46 -1.88
C VAL A 44 4.27 10.52 -2.68
N ALA A 45 5.55 10.68 -2.39
CA ALA A 45 6.42 11.61 -3.12
C ALA A 45 7.85 11.07 -3.13
N PRO A 46 8.66 11.40 -4.15
CA PRO A 46 10.08 11.12 -4.07
C PRO A 46 10.73 12.02 -3.03
N THR A 47 11.83 11.57 -2.44
CA THR A 47 12.59 12.37 -1.48
C THR A 47 13.35 13.51 -2.15
N LEU A 48 13.70 13.32 -3.42
CA LEU A 48 14.39 14.30 -4.26
C LEU A 48 13.79 14.26 -5.67
N SER A 49 14.09 15.27 -6.49
CA SER A 49 13.71 15.33 -7.90
C SER A 49 12.26 15.76 -8.14
N THR A 50 11.93 16.01 -9.38
CA THR A 50 10.61 16.44 -9.83
C THR A 50 10.12 15.52 -10.94
N GLY A 51 8.79 15.42 -11.09
CA GLY A 51 8.19 14.67 -12.19
C GLY A 51 8.49 13.18 -12.15
N ILE A 52 8.48 12.58 -10.96
CA ILE A 52 8.82 11.17 -10.77
C ILE A 52 7.57 10.32 -10.94
N ALA A 53 7.61 9.39 -11.90
CA ALA A 53 6.56 8.39 -12.06
C ALA A 53 6.71 7.34 -10.97
N MET A 54 5.61 7.02 -10.29
CA MET A 54 5.60 6.12 -9.15
C MET A 54 4.52 5.06 -9.33
N SER A 55 4.74 3.90 -8.74
CA SER A 55 3.72 2.84 -8.66
C SER A 55 3.54 2.42 -7.22
N VAL A 56 2.31 2.01 -6.90
CA VAL A 56 1.95 1.46 -5.59
C VAL A 56 1.31 0.10 -5.82
N TYR A 57 1.68 -0.88 -5.02
CA TYR A 57 1.18 -2.25 -5.15
C TYR A 57 0.66 -2.76 -3.82
N ILE A 58 -0.31 -3.66 -3.89
CA ILE A 58 -0.68 -4.51 -2.76
C ILE A 58 0.16 -5.78 -2.83
N ALA A 59 0.67 -6.22 -1.70
CA ALA A 59 1.34 -7.51 -1.56
C ALA A 59 0.57 -8.38 -0.56
N ILE A 60 0.40 -9.64 -0.88
CA ILE A 60 -0.23 -10.64 -0.01
C ILE A 60 0.83 -11.64 0.38
N ASN A 61 1.03 -11.82 1.68
CA ASN A 61 2.05 -12.73 2.24
C ASN A 61 3.45 -12.48 1.65
N GLY A 62 3.77 -11.20 1.43
CA GLY A 62 5.05 -10.78 0.90
C GLY A 62 5.18 -10.84 -0.62
N THR A 63 4.15 -11.30 -1.33
CA THR A 63 4.18 -11.41 -2.79
C THR A 63 3.33 -10.31 -3.42
N ILE A 64 3.92 -9.54 -4.31
CA ILE A 64 3.23 -8.46 -5.01
C ILE A 64 2.13 -9.02 -5.92
N VAL A 65 0.95 -8.44 -5.79
CA VAL A 65 -0.18 -8.73 -6.68
C VAL A 65 -0.09 -7.78 -7.87
N ALA A 66 0.37 -8.29 -9.01
CA ALA A 66 0.67 -7.45 -10.17
C ALA A 66 -0.54 -6.63 -10.65
N GLY A 67 -1.74 -7.19 -10.59
CA GLY A 67 -2.95 -6.49 -11.00
C GLY A 67 -3.39 -5.36 -10.07
N SER A 68 -2.77 -5.21 -8.90
CA SER A 68 -3.14 -4.18 -7.93
C SER A 68 -2.44 -2.84 -8.16
N ARG A 69 -1.63 -2.71 -9.19
CA ARG A 69 -0.80 -1.53 -9.42
C ARG A 69 -1.60 -0.25 -9.58
N GLY A 70 -1.32 0.73 -8.72
CA GLY A 70 -1.75 2.12 -8.89
C GLY A 70 -0.57 2.97 -9.34
N ARG A 71 -0.82 4.00 -10.13
CA ARG A 71 0.23 4.86 -10.69
C ARG A 71 -0.02 6.32 -10.37
N GLY A 72 1.05 7.06 -10.20
CA GLY A 72 1.00 8.50 -9.99
C GLY A 72 2.31 9.16 -10.38
N THR A 73 2.32 10.48 -10.34
CA THR A 73 3.50 11.30 -10.60
C THR A 73 3.62 12.33 -9.51
N GLY A 74 4.77 12.38 -8.86
CA GLY A 74 5.00 13.34 -7.77
C GLY A 74 6.38 13.99 -7.86
N SER A 75 6.59 14.99 -7.03
CA SER A 75 7.86 15.71 -6.90
C SER A 75 8.18 15.87 -5.42
N ALA A 76 9.45 16.11 -5.11
CA ALA A 76 9.86 16.35 -3.73
C ALA A 76 9.04 17.51 -3.13
N GLY A 77 8.39 17.27 -2.01
CA GLY A 77 7.49 18.21 -1.36
C GLY A 77 6.10 18.36 -1.98
N LEU A 78 5.82 17.65 -3.08
CA LEU A 78 4.52 17.67 -3.77
C LEU A 78 4.02 16.23 -3.99
N PRO A 79 3.45 15.61 -2.96
CA PRO A 79 2.99 14.23 -3.06
C PRO A 79 1.79 14.08 -3.98
N ASP A 80 1.64 12.88 -4.55
CA ASP A 80 0.47 12.48 -5.31
C ASP A 80 -0.35 11.49 -4.48
N SER A 81 -1.66 11.52 -4.66
CA SER A 81 -2.59 10.60 -3.99
C SER A 81 -2.93 9.45 -4.90
N ILE A 82 -2.77 8.23 -4.41
CA ILE A 82 -3.07 7.01 -5.16
C ILE A 82 -4.01 6.17 -4.31
N THR A 83 -5.13 5.74 -4.90
CA THR A 83 -6.13 4.91 -4.23
C THR A 83 -6.26 3.59 -4.97
N ILE A 84 -6.18 2.47 -4.24
CA ILE A 84 -6.32 1.13 -4.79
C ILE A 84 -7.50 0.44 -4.11
N PRO A 85 -8.62 0.21 -4.81
CA PRO A 85 -9.66 -0.71 -4.34
C PRO A 85 -9.26 -2.13 -4.72
N TRP A 86 -9.40 -3.08 -3.80
CA TRP A 86 -9.01 -4.46 -4.05
C TRP A 86 -9.95 -5.44 -3.34
N GLN A 87 -10.06 -6.64 -3.88
CA GLN A 87 -10.76 -7.74 -3.21
C GLN A 87 -9.84 -8.94 -3.18
N HIS A 88 -9.86 -9.64 -2.06
CA HIS A 88 -9.05 -10.83 -1.86
C HIS A 88 -9.77 -11.80 -0.93
N THR A 89 -9.60 -13.10 -1.18
CA THR A 89 -10.07 -14.12 -0.28
C THR A 89 -8.96 -14.41 0.73
N PHE A 90 -9.20 -14.02 1.98
CA PHE A 90 -8.21 -14.15 3.05
C PHE A 90 -8.42 -15.47 3.80
N THR A 91 -7.31 -16.15 4.05
CA THR A 91 -7.23 -17.29 4.95
C THR A 91 -6.59 -16.82 6.26
N THR A 92 -6.91 -17.40 7.38
CA THR A 92 -6.35 -17.02 8.69
C THR A 92 -4.84 -16.87 8.62
N ASN A 93 -4.32 -15.76 9.14
CA ASN A 93 -2.91 -15.33 9.14
C ASN A 93 -2.39 -14.78 7.81
N ASP A 94 -3.20 -14.71 6.76
CA ASP A 94 -2.81 -13.95 5.57
C ASP A 94 -2.59 -12.49 5.95
N PHE A 95 -1.54 -11.88 5.41
CA PHE A 95 -1.30 -10.47 5.65
C PHE A 95 -1.14 -9.69 4.35
N LEU A 96 -1.60 -8.44 4.40
CA LEU A 96 -1.53 -7.49 3.29
C LEU A 96 -0.57 -6.38 3.66
N GLU A 97 0.29 -6.02 2.73
CA GLU A 97 1.21 -4.88 2.85
C GLU A 97 1.16 -4.06 1.57
N VAL A 98 1.69 -2.83 1.64
CA VAL A 98 1.74 -1.93 0.50
C VAL A 98 3.19 -1.67 0.12
N PHE A 99 3.49 -1.81 -1.17
CA PHE A 99 4.82 -1.57 -1.72
C PHE A 99 4.78 -0.38 -2.67
N VAL A 100 5.88 0.35 -2.76
CA VAL A 100 6.05 1.47 -3.68
C VAL A 100 7.26 1.24 -4.58
N GLU A 101 7.19 1.81 -5.78
CA GLU A 101 8.26 1.70 -6.76
C GLU A 101 8.45 3.04 -7.46
N ASN A 102 9.72 3.46 -7.60
CA ASN A 102 10.08 4.60 -8.42
C ASN A 102 10.33 4.10 -9.85
N ASN A 103 9.52 4.53 -10.81
CA ASN A 103 9.60 4.11 -12.20
C ASN A 103 10.50 5.01 -13.04
N THR A 104 11.11 6.03 -12.46
CA THR A 104 11.90 7.03 -13.18
C THR A 104 13.40 6.91 -12.89
N ASN A 105 13.78 6.84 -11.61
CA ASN A 105 15.19 6.80 -11.20
C ASN A 105 15.34 6.02 -9.88
N ALA A 106 16.47 6.15 -9.21
CA ALA A 106 16.77 5.41 -7.99
C ALA A 106 16.45 6.18 -6.70
N THR A 107 15.78 7.33 -6.80
CA THR A 107 15.40 8.12 -5.62
C THR A 107 14.35 7.37 -4.80
N ASP A 108 14.47 7.42 -3.48
CA ASP A 108 13.50 6.80 -2.58
C ASP A 108 12.14 7.47 -2.68
N ILE A 109 11.09 6.68 -2.51
CA ILE A 109 9.71 7.13 -2.42
C ILE A 109 9.31 7.15 -0.95
N LEU A 110 8.77 8.27 -0.50
CA LEU A 110 8.32 8.44 0.88
C LEU A 110 6.80 8.48 0.92
N LEU A 111 6.24 7.70 1.85
CA LEU A 111 4.83 7.77 2.18
C LEU A 111 4.62 8.90 3.18
N SER A 112 3.92 9.97 2.80
CA SER A 112 3.59 11.05 3.73
C SER A 112 2.36 10.71 4.56
N SER A 113 1.41 9.95 4.01
CA SER A 113 0.30 9.39 4.77
C SER A 113 -0.27 8.18 4.03
N GLY A 114 -0.84 7.25 4.78
CA GLY A 114 -1.52 6.10 4.22
C GLY A 114 -2.70 5.72 5.08
N ILE A 115 -3.79 5.31 4.43
CA ILE A 115 -5.01 4.82 5.08
C ILE A 115 -5.35 3.46 4.51
N GLU A 116 -5.54 2.49 5.39
CA GLU A 116 -6.01 1.16 5.02
C GLU A 116 -7.40 0.96 5.62
N ARG A 117 -8.33 0.50 4.80
CA ARG A 117 -9.72 0.32 5.23
C ARG A 117 -10.26 -1.00 4.71
N VAL A 118 -10.89 -1.76 5.60
CA VAL A 118 -11.68 -2.94 5.24
C VAL A 118 -13.12 -2.48 5.10
N ASN A 119 -13.64 -2.59 3.89
CA ASN A 119 -14.98 -2.08 3.58
C ASN A 119 -16.09 -3.06 3.91
#